data_fd17ee13fb088b41220ad5ddd65f1690
#
_entry.id   fd17ee13fb088b41220ad5ddd65f1690
#
_cell.length_a   1.000
_cell.length_b   1.000
_cell.length_c   1.000
_cell.angle_alpha   90.00
_cell.angle_beta   90.00
_cell.angle_gamma   90.00
#
_symmetry.space_group_name_H-M   'P 1'
#
loop_
_entity.id
_entity.type
_entity.pdbx_description
1 polymer ?
#
loop_
_entity_poly.entity_id
_entity_poly.type
_entity_poly.pdbx_seq_one_letter_code
_entity_poly.pdbx_strand_id
1 'polypeptide(L)'
;VVSMAGLDVLGQPIGSAAVHRPERVAKLLGLEPSHPIGAREITRLLSSRDGGLKGVPAGAQVRILLNKADPPRLAAGREIAGQLLESAGIQAVVLGSLQAEDPVMETHGRVAGIVLAAGGSSRLGQPKQLVEFRGRPRVWHAVRVGLEAGLSPLVVVSGAAGEQIRRALEGQSVMLIDNPDWEAGQSSSVRAGLSAVEAGIEAAIFLLADMPMMDAQLVRQVVSTHRTTLAPLVAPRVAGRRANPVLFDRTTFSDLHQLTGDQGGRSLFDRYAAAWVEWSESAMLDLDTPEDLQRLRDRE
;
A
#
# COMPACT_ATOMS: atom_id res chain seq x y z
N VAL A 1 -6.00 21.73 -0.16
CA VAL A 1 -6.30 22.17 1.21
C VAL A 1 -6.30 20.94 2.09
N VAL A 2 -5.36 20.83 3.00
CA VAL A 2 -5.34 19.72 3.98
C VAL A 2 -6.25 20.15 5.13
N SER A 3 -7.33 19.40 5.35
CA SER A 3 -8.19 19.59 6.51
C SER A 3 -7.84 18.51 7.54
N MET A 4 -7.52 18.93 8.77
CA MET A 4 -7.23 18.02 9.89
C MET A 4 -8.33 18.16 10.94
N ALA A 5 -9.00 17.06 11.27
CA ALA A 5 -9.89 16.96 12.42
C ALA A 5 -9.13 16.28 13.58
N GLY A 6 -9.21 16.84 14.79
CA GLY A 6 -8.49 16.30 15.92
C GLY A 6 -9.43 15.55 16.88
N LEU A 7 -9.18 14.25 17.03
CA LEU A 7 -9.81 13.40 18.05
C LEU A 7 -8.72 12.64 18.81
N ASP A 8 -9.02 12.25 20.04
CA ASP A 8 -8.18 11.25 20.72
C ASP A 8 -8.56 9.83 20.22
N VAL A 9 -7.72 8.85 20.53
CA VAL A 9 -7.93 7.45 20.12
C VAL A 9 -9.16 6.79 20.74
N LEU A 10 -9.85 7.46 21.66
CA LEU A 10 -11.11 7.03 22.23
C LEU A 10 -12.31 7.75 21.59
N GLY A 11 -12.05 8.57 20.55
CA GLY A 11 -13.06 9.35 19.87
C GLY A 11 -13.54 10.57 20.65
N GLN A 12 -12.78 11.00 21.66
CA GLN A 12 -13.07 12.21 22.43
C GLN A 12 -12.46 13.43 21.73
N PRO A 13 -13.14 14.59 21.73
CA PRO A 13 -12.61 15.81 21.15
C PRO A 13 -11.29 16.20 21.80
N ILE A 14 -10.33 16.61 20.98
CA ILE A 14 -9.11 17.25 21.47
C ILE A 14 -9.50 18.65 21.97
N GLY A 15 -9.09 18.98 23.19
CA GLY A 15 -9.33 20.32 23.76
C GLY A 15 -8.83 21.43 22.84
N SER A 16 -9.46 22.58 22.91
CA SER A 16 -9.30 23.73 22.00
C SER A 16 -7.87 24.23 21.75
N ALA A 17 -6.91 23.88 22.59
CA ALA A 17 -5.49 24.22 22.42
C ALA A 17 -4.76 23.36 21.38
N ALA A 18 -5.33 22.23 20.96
CA ALA A 18 -4.64 21.25 20.11
C ALA A 18 -5.08 21.32 18.63
N VAL A 19 -6.12 22.06 18.31
CA VAL A 19 -6.62 22.19 16.91
C VAL A 19 -6.41 23.63 16.44
N HIS A 20 -5.47 23.81 15.51
CA HIS A 20 -5.36 25.09 14.80
C HIS A 20 -6.65 25.36 14.01
N ARG A 21 -7.60 26.10 14.60
CA ARG A 21 -8.90 26.52 14.06
C ARG A 21 -10.01 25.45 14.11
N PRO A 22 -10.50 25.09 15.32
CA PRO A 22 -11.62 24.14 15.48
C PRO A 22 -12.89 24.57 14.70
N GLU A 23 -13.13 25.88 14.57
CA GLU A 23 -14.26 26.45 13.81
C GLU A 23 -14.23 26.07 12.31
N ARG A 24 -13.04 25.98 11.71
CA ARG A 24 -12.92 25.55 10.31
C ARG A 24 -13.21 24.07 10.12
N VAL A 25 -12.80 23.24 11.08
CA VAL A 25 -13.05 21.79 11.06
C VAL A 25 -14.54 21.53 11.25
N ALA A 26 -15.16 22.17 12.24
CA ALA A 26 -16.61 22.06 12.49
C ALA A 26 -17.41 22.50 11.25
N LYS A 27 -17.05 23.62 10.63
CA LYS A 27 -17.67 24.12 9.40
C LYS A 27 -17.52 23.15 8.22
N LEU A 28 -16.35 22.51 8.05
CA LEU A 28 -16.11 21.53 7.01
C LEU A 28 -16.94 20.26 7.21
N LEU A 29 -17.17 19.87 8.45
CA LEU A 29 -18.00 18.73 8.82
C LEU A 29 -19.51 19.06 8.90
N GLY A 30 -19.88 20.33 8.69
CA GLY A 30 -21.26 20.80 8.81
C GLY A 30 -21.79 20.76 10.25
N LEU A 31 -20.91 20.89 11.23
CA LEU A 31 -21.19 20.86 12.66
C LEU A 31 -21.10 22.27 13.26
N GLU A 32 -21.90 22.52 14.28
CA GLU A 32 -21.73 23.72 15.09
C GLU A 32 -20.39 23.68 15.85
N PRO A 33 -19.63 24.79 15.91
CA PRO A 33 -18.30 24.84 16.50
C PRO A 33 -18.20 24.38 17.97
N SER A 34 -19.32 24.34 18.68
CA SER A 34 -19.42 23.97 20.09
C SER A 34 -19.70 22.47 20.33
N HIS A 35 -19.93 21.69 19.28
CA HIS A 35 -20.24 20.26 19.45
C HIS A 35 -18.99 19.40 19.53
N PRO A 36 -18.85 18.55 20.54
CA PRO A 36 -17.82 17.53 20.57
C PRO A 36 -18.06 16.49 19.46
N ILE A 37 -17.07 16.31 18.61
CA ILE A 37 -17.13 15.37 17.48
C ILE A 37 -16.55 14.03 17.96
N GLY A 38 -17.40 13.04 18.15
CA GLY A 38 -16.96 11.67 18.45
C GLY A 38 -16.61 10.86 17.19
N ALA A 39 -15.79 9.81 17.32
CA ALA A 39 -15.42 8.92 16.20
C ALA A 39 -16.65 8.35 15.47
N ARG A 40 -17.70 7.98 16.20
CA ARG A 40 -18.98 7.52 15.63
C ARG A 40 -19.68 8.59 14.78
N GLU A 41 -19.55 9.84 15.15
CA GLU A 41 -20.16 10.96 14.43
C GLU A 41 -19.37 11.29 13.17
N ILE A 42 -18.04 11.26 13.22
CA ILE A 42 -17.19 11.33 12.02
C ILE A 42 -17.52 10.17 11.07
N THR A 43 -17.56 8.94 11.57
CA THR A 43 -17.90 7.77 10.75
C THR A 43 -19.31 7.91 10.13
N ARG A 44 -20.29 8.41 10.89
CA ARG A 44 -21.64 8.65 10.39
C ARG A 44 -21.70 9.74 9.33
N LEU A 45 -20.95 10.84 9.51
CA LEU A 45 -20.88 11.94 8.55
C LEU A 45 -20.19 11.52 7.26
N LEU A 46 -19.18 10.65 7.36
CA LEU A 46 -18.47 10.10 6.21
C LEU A 46 -19.24 8.99 5.51
N SER A 47 -20.14 8.29 6.22
CA SER A 47 -20.99 7.20 5.69
C SER A 47 -22.31 7.72 5.10
N SER A 48 -22.63 9.02 5.21
CA SER A 48 -23.85 9.57 4.63
C SER A 48 -23.81 9.41 3.10
N ARG A 49 -24.91 8.88 2.53
CA ARG A 49 -25.05 8.55 1.10
C ARG A 49 -24.80 9.71 0.12
N ASP A 50 -24.73 10.93 0.61
CA ASP A 50 -24.40 12.13 -0.18
C ASP A 50 -22.87 12.33 -0.38
N GLY A 51 -22.09 11.34 0.00
CA GLY A 51 -20.77 11.04 -0.58
C GLY A 51 -19.65 12.04 -0.30
N GLY A 52 -19.76 12.93 0.67
CA GLY A 52 -18.63 13.84 0.93
C GLY A 52 -18.78 14.64 2.23
N LEU A 53 -17.66 14.99 2.78
CA LEU A 53 -17.58 16.02 3.82
C LEU A 53 -18.14 17.32 3.23
N LYS A 54 -19.25 17.83 3.76
CA LYS A 54 -19.87 19.08 3.27
C LYS A 54 -18.84 20.21 3.25
N GLY A 55 -18.64 20.83 2.10
CA GLY A 55 -17.69 21.92 1.91
C GLY A 55 -16.25 21.51 1.63
N VAL A 56 -15.96 20.21 1.48
CA VAL A 56 -14.68 19.72 0.96
C VAL A 56 -14.79 19.63 -0.56
N PRO A 57 -13.91 20.31 -1.32
CA PRO A 57 -13.91 20.22 -2.77
C PRO A 57 -13.70 18.78 -3.24
N ALA A 58 -14.33 18.37 -4.35
CA ALA A 58 -14.07 17.09 -4.98
C ALA A 58 -12.56 16.95 -5.26
N GLY A 59 -11.97 15.83 -4.85
CA GLY A 59 -10.52 15.58 -4.97
C GLY A 59 -9.65 16.17 -3.86
N ALA A 60 -10.23 16.84 -2.85
CA ALA A 60 -9.47 17.30 -1.69
C ALA A 60 -9.00 16.10 -0.86
N GLN A 61 -7.75 16.18 -0.41
CA GLN A 61 -7.15 15.17 0.47
C GLN A 61 -7.56 15.45 1.92
N VAL A 62 -8.27 14.50 2.53
CA VAL A 62 -8.67 14.58 3.93
C VAL A 62 -7.74 13.71 4.76
N ARG A 63 -7.07 14.34 5.75
CA ARG A 63 -6.25 13.64 6.74
C ARG A 63 -6.85 13.89 8.12
N ILE A 64 -6.93 12.84 8.92
CA ILE A 64 -7.46 12.89 10.29
C ILE A 64 -6.32 12.69 11.27
N LEU A 65 -6.21 13.56 12.26
CA LEU A 65 -5.28 13.37 13.37
C LEU A 65 -6.03 12.77 14.56
N LEU A 66 -5.67 11.57 14.96
CA LEU A 66 -6.04 10.97 16.24
C LEU A 66 -4.96 11.29 17.27
N ASN A 67 -5.28 12.15 18.23
CA ASN A 67 -4.35 12.56 19.29
C ASN A 67 -4.41 11.63 20.50
N LYS A 68 -3.42 11.73 21.40
CA LYS A 68 -3.24 10.88 22.57
C LYS A 68 -3.07 9.39 22.23
N ALA A 69 -2.46 9.10 21.07
CA ALA A 69 -2.06 7.76 20.67
C ALA A 69 -0.75 7.37 21.39
N ASP A 70 -0.70 7.50 22.70
CA ASP A 70 0.38 6.98 23.52
C ASP A 70 0.43 5.44 23.47
N PRO A 71 1.55 4.79 23.79
CA PRO A 71 1.72 3.36 23.63
C PRO A 71 0.56 2.49 24.13
N PRO A 72 -0.06 2.73 25.30
CA PRO A 72 -1.20 1.94 25.77
C PRO A 72 -2.46 2.04 24.87
N ARG A 73 -2.60 3.14 24.09
CA ARG A 73 -3.78 3.43 23.29
C ARG A 73 -3.54 3.24 21.78
N LEU A 74 -2.30 2.97 21.40
CA LEU A 74 -1.92 2.89 19.99
C LEU A 74 -2.68 1.77 19.24
N ALA A 75 -2.92 0.63 19.90
CA ALA A 75 -3.69 -0.47 19.31
C ALA A 75 -5.13 -0.06 18.95
N ALA A 76 -5.83 0.62 19.86
CA ALA A 76 -7.17 1.16 19.60
C ALA A 76 -7.15 2.23 18.50
N GLY A 77 -6.11 3.07 18.50
CA GLY A 77 -5.90 4.07 17.44
C GLY A 77 -5.76 3.45 16.04
N ARG A 78 -5.03 2.34 15.91
CA ARG A 78 -4.87 1.59 14.65
C ARG A 78 -6.20 1.01 14.15
N GLU A 79 -7.01 0.46 15.06
CA GLU A 79 -8.33 -0.07 14.72
C GLU A 79 -9.25 1.05 14.19
N ILE A 80 -9.31 2.17 14.89
CA ILE A 80 -10.07 3.35 14.46
C ILE A 80 -9.55 3.87 13.11
N ALA A 81 -8.24 3.94 12.92
CA ALA A 81 -7.64 4.37 11.66
C ALA A 81 -8.06 3.46 10.50
N GLY A 82 -8.08 2.14 10.69
CA GLY A 82 -8.59 1.18 9.71
C GLY A 82 -10.03 1.46 9.30
N GLN A 83 -10.92 1.61 10.29
CA GLN A 83 -12.34 1.90 10.06
C GLN A 83 -12.56 3.24 9.32
N LEU A 84 -11.76 4.27 9.67
CA LEU A 84 -11.85 5.57 9.01
C LEU A 84 -11.38 5.52 7.56
N LEU A 85 -10.34 4.76 7.25
CA LEU A 85 -9.83 4.60 5.89
C LEU A 85 -10.79 3.85 4.95
N GLU A 86 -11.71 3.06 5.50
CA GLU A 86 -12.80 2.43 4.73
C GLU A 86 -13.86 3.44 4.30
N SER A 87 -13.90 4.61 4.96
CA SER A 87 -14.88 5.65 4.66
C SER A 87 -14.46 6.47 3.44
N ALA A 88 -15.43 6.84 2.61
CA ALA A 88 -15.18 7.64 1.41
C ALA A 88 -14.57 9.00 1.76
N GLY A 89 -13.51 9.38 1.04
CA GLY A 89 -12.88 10.69 1.13
C GLY A 89 -11.79 10.84 2.19
N ILE A 90 -11.52 9.82 3.03
CA ILE A 90 -10.37 9.83 3.93
C ILE A 90 -9.18 9.18 3.25
N GLN A 91 -8.09 9.91 3.15
CA GLN A 91 -6.87 9.49 2.49
C GLN A 91 -5.82 8.97 3.46
N ALA A 92 -5.68 9.62 4.62
CA ALA A 92 -4.77 9.17 5.66
C ALA A 92 -5.28 9.51 7.06
N VAL A 93 -4.88 8.70 8.04
CA VAL A 93 -5.09 8.92 9.46
C VAL A 93 -3.73 8.95 10.14
N VAL A 94 -3.44 10.05 10.83
CA VAL A 94 -2.21 10.24 11.60
C VAL A 94 -2.51 9.90 13.06
N LEU A 95 -1.78 8.96 13.62
CA LEU A 95 -1.77 8.67 15.05
C LEU A 95 -0.62 9.45 15.68
N GLY A 96 -0.92 10.24 16.71
CA GLY A 96 0.08 11.08 17.33
C GLY A 96 -0.21 11.37 18.80
N SER A 97 0.79 11.91 19.48
CA SER A 97 0.64 12.47 20.81
C SER A 97 1.31 13.84 20.85
N LEU A 98 0.52 14.90 20.94
CA LEU A 98 1.03 16.28 20.98
C LEU A 98 1.84 16.59 22.26
N GLN A 99 1.88 15.68 23.22
CA GLN A 99 2.66 15.79 24.46
C GLN A 99 3.97 14.99 24.40
N ALA A 100 4.21 14.21 23.34
CA ALA A 100 5.45 13.46 23.14
C ALA A 100 6.52 14.34 22.49
N GLU A 101 7.79 14.00 22.69
CA GLU A 101 8.93 14.62 21.99
C GLU A 101 8.80 14.44 20.48
N ASP A 102 8.37 13.24 20.04
CA ASP A 102 7.96 12.98 18.66
C ASP A 102 6.42 12.91 18.58
N PRO A 103 5.76 13.95 18.07
CA PRO A 103 4.31 14.04 18.08
C PRO A 103 3.63 13.08 17.11
N VAL A 104 4.33 12.57 16.09
CA VAL A 104 3.78 11.63 15.10
C VAL A 104 4.28 10.23 15.40
N MET A 105 3.35 9.33 15.71
CA MET A 105 3.66 7.92 15.98
C MET A 105 3.56 7.07 14.73
N GLU A 106 2.49 7.24 13.95
CA GLU A 106 2.22 6.48 12.74
C GLU A 106 1.33 7.27 11.79
N THR A 107 1.51 7.06 10.49
CA THR A 107 0.57 7.53 9.47
C THR A 107 -0.02 6.33 8.73
N HIS A 108 -1.32 6.18 8.80
CA HIS A 108 -2.07 5.14 8.13
C HIS A 108 -2.71 5.71 6.88
N GLY A 109 -2.31 5.21 5.72
CA GLY A 109 -2.92 5.48 4.43
C GLY A 109 -3.25 4.18 3.72
N ARG A 110 -4.02 4.26 2.62
CA ARG A 110 -4.25 3.10 1.77
C ARG A 110 -2.97 2.76 1.04
N VAL A 111 -2.58 1.49 1.11
CA VAL A 111 -1.43 0.96 0.36
C VAL A 111 -1.95 0.01 -0.71
N ALA A 112 -1.71 0.37 -1.96
CA ALA A 112 -2.04 -0.50 -3.09
C ALA A 112 -0.99 -1.60 -3.26
N GLY A 113 -1.44 -2.79 -3.64
CA GLY A 113 -0.58 -3.86 -4.14
C GLY A 113 -0.59 -3.88 -5.67
N ILE A 114 0.58 -3.95 -6.29
CA ILE A 114 0.73 -4.08 -7.74
C ILE A 114 1.56 -5.33 -8.03
N VAL A 115 0.91 -6.38 -8.51
CA VAL A 115 1.56 -7.62 -8.92
C VAL A 115 2.01 -7.49 -10.38
N LEU A 116 3.34 -7.51 -10.60
CA LEU A 116 3.91 -7.46 -11.94
C LEU A 116 3.96 -8.87 -12.55
N ALA A 117 3.12 -9.13 -13.55
CA ALA A 117 2.95 -10.43 -14.19
C ALA A 117 2.97 -10.36 -15.74
N ALA A 118 3.49 -9.27 -16.32
CA ALA A 118 3.41 -9.01 -17.76
C ALA A 118 4.53 -9.67 -18.59
N GLY A 119 5.61 -10.16 -17.96
CA GLY A 119 6.81 -10.64 -18.65
C GLY A 119 6.58 -11.85 -19.59
N GLY A 120 7.23 -11.83 -20.74
CA GLY A 120 7.07 -12.84 -21.81
C GLY A 120 7.83 -14.17 -21.61
N SER A 121 8.71 -14.29 -20.60
CA SER A 121 9.39 -15.54 -20.17
C SER A 121 9.99 -16.42 -21.29
N SER A 122 10.82 -15.85 -22.14
CA SER A 122 11.39 -16.56 -23.31
C SER A 122 12.27 -17.78 -23.01
N ARG A 123 12.83 -17.88 -21.78
CA ARG A 123 13.82 -18.94 -21.42
C ARG A 123 13.22 -20.26 -20.93
N LEU A 124 12.00 -20.24 -20.39
CA LEU A 124 11.34 -21.41 -19.79
C LEU A 124 10.34 -22.11 -20.74
N GLY A 125 10.17 -21.62 -21.98
CA GLY A 125 9.18 -22.16 -22.93
C GLY A 125 7.72 -21.97 -22.52
N GLN A 126 7.47 -21.46 -21.33
CA GLN A 126 6.16 -21.09 -20.78
C GLN A 126 6.26 -19.84 -19.91
N PRO A 127 5.16 -19.08 -19.73
CA PRO A 127 5.14 -17.90 -18.88
C PRO A 127 5.52 -18.25 -17.43
N LYS A 128 6.59 -17.63 -16.88
CA LYS A 128 7.12 -17.90 -15.52
C LYS A 128 6.04 -17.77 -14.45
N GLN A 129 5.17 -16.80 -14.58
CA GLN A 129 4.09 -16.51 -13.66
C GLN A 129 3.01 -17.59 -13.60
N LEU A 130 2.95 -18.46 -14.62
CA LEU A 130 2.02 -19.58 -14.71
C LEU A 130 2.65 -20.93 -14.32
N VAL A 131 3.95 -20.99 -14.09
CA VAL A 131 4.61 -22.19 -13.57
C VAL A 131 4.00 -22.55 -12.22
N GLU A 132 3.62 -23.82 -12.07
CA GLU A 132 3.03 -24.30 -10.83
C GLU A 132 4.07 -24.36 -9.69
N PHE A 133 3.61 -23.92 -8.54
CA PHE A 133 4.26 -24.06 -7.26
C PHE A 133 3.18 -24.47 -6.24
N ARG A 134 3.42 -25.54 -5.48
CA ARG A 134 2.44 -26.08 -4.50
C ARG A 134 1.02 -26.23 -5.07
N GLY A 135 0.91 -26.76 -6.29
CA GLY A 135 -0.37 -27.02 -6.97
C GLY A 135 -1.15 -25.79 -7.45
N ARG A 136 -0.51 -24.61 -7.48
CA ARG A 136 -1.11 -23.38 -8.00
C ARG A 136 -0.10 -22.58 -8.82
N PRO A 137 -0.54 -21.78 -9.82
CA PRO A 137 0.34 -20.88 -10.55
C PRO A 137 1.01 -19.86 -9.63
N ARG A 138 2.27 -19.49 -9.89
CA ARG A 138 3.03 -18.51 -9.06
C ARG A 138 2.31 -17.18 -8.89
N VAL A 139 1.67 -16.66 -9.93
CA VAL A 139 0.88 -15.42 -9.85
C VAL A 139 -0.24 -15.52 -8.82
N TRP A 140 -0.82 -16.71 -8.65
CA TRP A 140 -1.84 -16.94 -7.62
C TRP A 140 -1.26 -16.76 -6.21
N HIS A 141 -0.03 -17.25 -5.96
CA HIS A 141 0.64 -17.07 -4.66
C HIS A 141 0.95 -15.60 -4.37
N ALA A 142 1.46 -14.86 -5.35
CA ALA A 142 1.71 -13.42 -5.19
C ALA A 142 0.42 -12.65 -4.87
N VAL A 143 -0.69 -12.98 -5.52
CA VAL A 143 -2.01 -12.41 -5.24
C VAL A 143 -2.47 -12.76 -3.82
N ARG A 144 -2.37 -14.04 -3.42
CA ARG A 144 -2.74 -14.46 -2.07
C ARG A 144 -1.97 -13.72 -0.99
N VAL A 145 -0.66 -13.56 -1.17
CA VAL A 145 0.19 -12.78 -0.26
C VAL A 145 -0.30 -11.33 -0.15
N GLY A 146 -0.61 -10.68 -1.27
CA GLY A 146 -1.14 -9.32 -1.27
C GLY A 146 -2.48 -9.18 -0.53
N LEU A 147 -3.42 -10.10 -0.79
CA LEU A 147 -4.72 -10.13 -0.12
C LEU A 147 -4.59 -10.40 1.39
N GLU A 148 -3.78 -11.38 1.78
CA GLU A 148 -3.52 -11.73 3.18
C GLU A 148 -2.78 -10.63 3.95
N ALA A 149 -1.97 -9.84 3.25
CA ALA A 149 -1.31 -8.67 3.82
C ALA A 149 -2.25 -7.46 3.99
N GLY A 150 -3.47 -7.52 3.43
CA GLY A 150 -4.45 -6.45 3.51
C GLY A 150 -4.17 -5.29 2.53
N LEU A 151 -3.50 -5.55 1.40
CA LEU A 151 -3.29 -4.53 0.37
C LEU A 151 -4.60 -4.23 -0.37
N SER A 152 -4.94 -2.95 -0.49
CA SER A 152 -6.17 -2.51 -1.16
C SER A 152 -6.00 -1.11 -1.77
N PRO A 153 -6.27 -0.96 -3.09
CA PRO A 153 -6.62 -2.01 -4.05
C PRO A 153 -5.45 -2.96 -4.33
N LEU A 154 -5.75 -4.16 -4.82
CA LEU A 154 -4.77 -5.10 -5.35
C LEU A 154 -4.97 -5.26 -6.86
N VAL A 155 -3.92 -4.95 -7.61
CA VAL A 155 -3.91 -4.95 -9.07
C VAL A 155 -2.90 -5.98 -9.58
N VAL A 156 -3.25 -6.70 -10.63
CA VAL A 156 -2.34 -7.57 -11.36
C VAL A 156 -2.15 -7.01 -12.77
N VAL A 157 -0.92 -6.67 -13.11
CA VAL A 157 -0.56 -6.19 -14.46
C VAL A 157 -0.15 -7.39 -15.31
N SER A 158 -0.96 -7.72 -16.30
CA SER A 158 -0.72 -8.77 -17.29
C SER A 158 -0.15 -8.20 -18.60
N GLY A 159 0.36 -9.09 -19.44
CA GLY A 159 0.89 -8.75 -20.76
C GLY A 159 0.84 -9.97 -21.66
N ALA A 160 1.99 -10.58 -22.03
CA ALA A 160 2.09 -11.69 -22.96
C ALA A 160 1.13 -12.87 -22.70
N ALA A 161 0.76 -13.15 -21.45
CA ALA A 161 -0.09 -14.27 -21.05
C ALA A 161 -1.41 -13.83 -20.39
N GLY A 162 -1.96 -12.67 -20.77
CA GLY A 162 -3.09 -12.03 -20.08
C GLY A 162 -4.29 -12.94 -19.86
N GLU A 163 -4.75 -13.65 -20.90
CA GLU A 163 -5.91 -14.54 -20.79
C GLU A 163 -5.65 -15.76 -19.87
N GLN A 164 -4.44 -16.30 -19.90
CA GLN A 164 -4.07 -17.42 -19.02
C GLN A 164 -3.98 -16.97 -17.56
N ILE A 165 -3.45 -15.76 -17.29
CA ILE A 165 -3.40 -15.15 -15.96
C ILE A 165 -4.83 -14.89 -15.45
N ARG A 166 -5.72 -14.39 -16.30
CA ARG A 166 -7.14 -14.20 -15.96
C ARG A 166 -7.79 -15.48 -15.47
N ARG A 167 -7.60 -16.58 -16.19
CA ARG A 167 -8.11 -17.91 -15.79
C ARG A 167 -7.48 -18.39 -14.48
N ALA A 168 -6.17 -18.22 -14.34
CA ALA A 168 -5.43 -18.63 -13.12
C ALA A 168 -5.89 -17.88 -11.85
N LEU A 169 -6.46 -16.70 -12.02
CA LEU A 169 -6.91 -15.83 -10.91
C LEU A 169 -8.45 -15.76 -10.79
N GLU A 170 -9.16 -16.62 -11.49
CA GLU A 170 -10.62 -16.66 -11.39
C GLU A 170 -11.08 -16.84 -9.94
N GLY A 171 -12.05 -16.02 -9.51
CA GLY A 171 -12.56 -16.01 -8.13
C GLY A 171 -11.67 -15.26 -7.12
N GLN A 172 -10.53 -14.69 -7.53
CA GLN A 172 -9.75 -13.81 -6.65
C GLN A 172 -10.25 -12.37 -6.72
N SER A 173 -10.27 -11.68 -5.56
CA SER A 173 -10.70 -10.27 -5.45
C SER A 173 -9.57 -9.33 -5.86
N VAL A 174 -9.27 -9.25 -7.15
CA VAL A 174 -8.20 -8.43 -7.74
C VAL A 174 -8.67 -7.71 -8.99
N MET A 175 -8.04 -6.58 -9.28
CA MET A 175 -8.20 -5.86 -10.55
C MET A 175 -7.14 -6.35 -11.55
N LEU A 176 -7.57 -6.78 -12.73
CA LEU A 176 -6.68 -7.18 -13.81
C LEU A 176 -6.51 -6.02 -14.79
N ILE A 177 -5.27 -5.65 -15.07
CA ILE A 177 -4.89 -4.60 -16.03
C ILE A 177 -4.02 -5.23 -17.10
N ASP A 178 -4.43 -5.09 -18.36
CA ASP A 178 -3.60 -5.49 -19.49
C ASP A 178 -2.63 -4.35 -19.84
N ASN A 179 -1.36 -4.70 -19.97
CA ASN A 179 -0.33 -3.80 -20.46
C ASN A 179 0.05 -4.21 -21.90
N PRO A 180 -0.46 -3.54 -22.93
CA PRO A 180 -0.11 -3.85 -24.32
C PRO A 180 1.36 -3.56 -24.63
N ASP A 181 1.97 -2.63 -23.92
CA ASP A 181 3.35 -2.19 -24.10
C ASP A 181 4.37 -2.99 -23.27
N TRP A 182 4.02 -4.21 -22.88
CA TRP A 182 4.88 -5.04 -21.99
C TRP A 182 6.28 -5.30 -22.59
N GLU A 183 6.41 -5.35 -23.91
CA GLU A 183 7.70 -5.52 -24.61
C GLU A 183 8.63 -4.31 -24.48
N ALA A 184 8.10 -3.14 -24.14
CA ALA A 184 8.90 -1.94 -23.86
C ALA A 184 9.67 -2.00 -22.51
N GLY A 185 9.57 -3.13 -21.79
CA GLY A 185 10.29 -3.38 -20.55
C GLY A 185 9.44 -3.18 -19.30
N GLN A 186 10.04 -3.49 -18.14
CA GLN A 186 9.37 -3.52 -16.83
C GLN A 186 8.71 -2.18 -16.47
N SER A 187 9.30 -1.06 -16.89
CA SER A 187 8.79 0.28 -16.61
C SER A 187 7.36 0.51 -17.13
N SER A 188 7.01 -0.09 -18.28
CA SER A 188 5.66 0.02 -18.83
C SER A 188 4.62 -0.61 -17.88
N SER A 189 4.94 -1.76 -17.30
CA SER A 189 4.07 -2.45 -16.32
C SER A 189 3.99 -1.71 -14.99
N VAL A 190 5.08 -1.10 -14.53
CA VAL A 190 5.08 -0.23 -13.35
C VAL A 190 4.13 0.94 -13.56
N ARG A 191 4.23 1.64 -14.69
CA ARG A 191 3.35 2.78 -15.03
C ARG A 191 1.88 2.36 -15.15
N ALA A 192 1.60 1.26 -15.86
CA ALA A 192 0.24 0.77 -16.05
C ALA A 192 -0.43 0.43 -14.70
N GLY A 193 0.27 -0.30 -13.83
CA GLY A 193 -0.24 -0.65 -12.51
C GLY A 193 -0.43 0.56 -11.61
N LEU A 194 0.53 1.49 -11.60
CA LEU A 194 0.44 2.70 -10.78
C LEU A 194 -0.72 3.60 -11.23
N SER A 195 -0.87 3.85 -12.54
CA SER A 195 -1.98 4.65 -13.08
C SER A 195 -3.36 4.11 -12.71
N ALA A 196 -3.48 2.78 -12.54
CA ALA A 196 -4.74 2.16 -12.17
C ALA A 196 -5.13 2.38 -10.70
N VAL A 197 -4.19 2.72 -9.82
CA VAL A 197 -4.42 2.74 -8.36
C VAL A 197 -4.09 4.07 -7.68
N GLU A 198 -3.35 4.98 -8.34
CA GLU A 198 -2.78 6.18 -7.68
C GLU A 198 -3.82 7.13 -7.06
N ALA A 199 -5.06 7.07 -7.52
CA ALA A 199 -6.12 7.88 -6.95
C ALA A 199 -6.46 7.42 -5.53
N GLY A 200 -6.15 8.28 -4.54
CA GLY A 200 -6.54 8.06 -3.14
C GLY A 200 -5.67 7.07 -2.36
N ILE A 201 -4.48 6.68 -2.87
CA ILE A 201 -3.51 5.89 -2.12
C ILE A 201 -2.33 6.74 -1.63
N GLU A 202 -1.69 6.34 -0.54
CA GLU A 202 -0.51 6.97 0.03
C GLU A 202 0.79 6.27 -0.37
N ALA A 203 0.71 4.98 -0.68
CA ALA A 203 1.86 4.21 -1.13
C ALA A 203 1.44 3.05 -2.05
N ALA A 204 2.36 2.56 -2.86
CA ALA A 204 2.20 1.35 -3.66
C ALA A 204 3.33 0.37 -3.37
N ILE A 205 3.01 -0.90 -3.17
CA ILE A 205 3.99 -1.97 -3.03
C ILE A 205 3.97 -2.86 -4.27
N PHE A 206 5.14 -3.07 -4.88
CA PHE A 206 5.27 -3.90 -6.07
C PHE A 206 5.69 -5.32 -5.69
N LEU A 207 4.84 -6.27 -6.07
CA LEU A 207 5.03 -7.70 -5.86
C LEU A 207 5.42 -8.34 -7.20
N LEU A 208 6.40 -9.22 -7.18
CA LEU A 208 6.81 -9.95 -8.38
C LEU A 208 6.10 -11.32 -8.42
N ALA A 209 5.48 -11.63 -9.56
CA ALA A 209 4.73 -12.88 -9.73
C ALA A 209 5.61 -14.14 -9.76
N ASP A 210 6.92 -14.00 -9.91
CA ASP A 210 7.91 -15.08 -9.96
C ASP A 210 8.62 -15.36 -8.62
N MET A 211 8.22 -14.67 -7.54
CA MET A 211 8.73 -14.86 -6.18
C MET A 211 7.73 -15.62 -5.27
N PRO A 212 7.57 -16.94 -5.41
CA PRO A 212 6.53 -17.70 -4.71
C PRO A 212 6.80 -17.89 -3.20
N MET A 213 8.03 -17.61 -2.73
CA MET A 213 8.43 -17.73 -1.32
C MET A 213 8.21 -16.44 -0.52
N MET A 214 7.74 -15.38 -1.15
CA MET A 214 7.32 -14.17 -0.45
C MET A 214 6.13 -14.47 0.47
N ASP A 215 6.13 -13.94 1.67
CA ASP A 215 5.04 -14.13 2.62
C ASP A 215 4.33 -12.82 3.00
N ALA A 216 3.10 -12.96 3.49
CA ALA A 216 2.29 -11.82 3.89
C ALA A 216 2.84 -11.08 5.12
N GLN A 217 3.64 -11.75 5.97
CA GLN A 217 4.26 -11.11 7.12
C GLN A 217 5.32 -10.10 6.70
N LEU A 218 6.15 -10.46 5.71
CA LEU A 218 7.14 -9.53 5.13
C LEU A 218 6.44 -8.29 4.56
N VAL A 219 5.37 -8.49 3.77
CA VAL A 219 4.59 -7.38 3.18
C VAL A 219 4.02 -6.48 4.29
N ARG A 220 3.42 -7.07 5.33
CA ARG A 220 2.93 -6.30 6.50
C ARG A 220 4.03 -5.53 7.22
N GLN A 221 5.23 -6.10 7.36
CA GLN A 221 6.35 -5.39 7.99
C GLN A 221 6.82 -4.21 7.14
N VAL A 222 6.91 -4.37 5.82
CA VAL A 222 7.25 -3.28 4.90
C VAL A 222 6.23 -2.14 5.02
N VAL A 223 4.93 -2.45 5.03
CA VAL A 223 3.87 -1.46 5.22
C VAL A 223 3.95 -0.80 6.61
N SER A 224 4.20 -1.58 7.67
CA SER A 224 4.34 -1.05 9.03
C SER A 224 5.54 -0.11 9.16
N THR A 225 6.66 -0.47 8.55
CA THR A 225 7.87 0.38 8.52
C THR A 225 7.59 1.70 7.80
N HIS A 226 6.88 1.67 6.66
CA HIS A 226 6.46 2.90 5.99
C HIS A 226 5.61 3.78 6.89
N ARG A 227 4.62 3.22 7.59
CA ARG A 227 3.71 3.97 8.49
C ARG A 227 4.44 4.70 9.61
N THR A 228 5.52 4.12 10.13
CA THR A 228 6.28 4.67 11.24
C THR A 228 7.41 5.61 10.80
N THR A 229 8.04 5.34 9.66
CA THR A 229 9.20 6.11 9.18
C THR A 229 8.84 7.19 8.17
N LEU A 230 7.71 7.03 7.44
CA LEU A 230 7.32 7.84 6.28
C LEU A 230 8.42 7.91 5.22
N ALA A 231 9.31 6.91 5.18
CA ALA A 231 10.39 6.86 4.21
C ALA A 231 9.83 6.77 2.78
N PRO A 232 10.39 7.53 1.82
CA PRO A 232 9.97 7.46 0.42
C PRO A 232 10.04 6.06 -0.19
N LEU A 233 10.98 5.25 0.29
CA LEU A 233 11.16 3.86 -0.13
C LEU A 233 11.27 2.97 1.10
N VAL A 234 10.62 1.80 1.05
CA VAL A 234 10.81 0.75 2.05
C VAL A 234 11.03 -0.58 1.33
N ALA A 235 12.09 -1.29 1.69
CA ALA A 235 12.43 -2.57 1.08
C ALA A 235 13.01 -3.55 2.10
N PRO A 236 12.88 -4.86 1.88
CA PRO A 236 13.63 -5.85 2.64
C PRO A 236 15.13 -5.76 2.37
N ARG A 237 15.91 -6.09 3.41
CA ARG A 237 17.33 -6.34 3.31
C ARG A 237 17.63 -7.74 3.80
N VAL A 238 18.30 -8.53 2.97
CA VAL A 238 18.67 -9.92 3.25
C VAL A 238 20.16 -10.06 3.09
N ALA A 239 20.86 -10.47 4.13
CA ALA A 239 22.33 -10.53 4.15
C ALA A 239 23.00 -9.25 3.61
N GLY A 240 22.49 -8.09 4.01
CA GLY A 240 22.96 -6.77 3.56
C GLY A 240 22.58 -6.37 2.13
N ARG A 241 21.87 -7.22 1.38
CA ARG A 241 21.45 -6.98 -0.02
C ARG A 241 19.99 -6.62 -0.07
N ARG A 242 19.64 -5.61 -0.90
CA ARG A 242 18.26 -5.24 -1.14
C ARG A 242 17.49 -6.38 -1.81
N ALA A 243 16.25 -6.58 -1.36
CA ALA A 243 15.31 -7.56 -1.91
C ALA A 243 13.96 -6.92 -2.28
N ASN A 244 13.05 -7.74 -2.80
CA ASN A 244 11.66 -7.41 -3.04
C ASN A 244 10.80 -8.01 -1.90
N PRO A 245 9.58 -7.49 -1.67
CA PRO A 245 8.91 -6.41 -2.41
C PRO A 245 9.40 -5.01 -2.02
N VAL A 246 9.21 -4.03 -2.90
CA VAL A 246 9.53 -2.62 -2.60
C VAL A 246 8.25 -1.81 -2.52
N LEU A 247 8.12 -1.05 -1.45
CA LEU A 247 7.08 -0.05 -1.27
C LEU A 247 7.63 1.33 -1.66
N PHE A 248 6.84 2.05 -2.43
CA PHE A 248 7.06 3.41 -2.87
C PHE A 248 6.00 4.33 -2.28
N ASP A 249 6.42 5.36 -1.56
CA ASP A 249 5.55 6.43 -1.08
C ASP A 249 5.03 7.28 -2.25
N ARG A 250 3.87 7.90 -2.07
CA ARG A 250 3.24 8.75 -3.07
C ARG A 250 4.15 9.85 -3.60
N THR A 251 5.07 10.36 -2.79
CA THR A 251 6.04 11.39 -3.20
C THR A 251 6.96 10.95 -4.32
N THR A 252 7.09 9.64 -4.56
CA THR A 252 7.95 9.05 -5.61
C THR A 252 7.19 8.72 -6.91
N PHE A 253 5.85 8.85 -6.94
CA PHE A 253 5.04 8.38 -8.08
C PHE A 253 5.35 9.11 -9.37
N SER A 254 5.63 10.42 -9.32
CA SER A 254 6.03 11.18 -10.51
C SER A 254 7.28 10.63 -11.17
N ASP A 255 8.25 10.15 -10.37
CA ASP A 255 9.47 9.56 -10.89
C ASP A 255 9.26 8.13 -11.40
N LEU A 256 8.36 7.36 -10.76
CA LEU A 256 7.95 6.05 -11.28
C LEU A 256 7.29 6.16 -12.66
N HIS A 257 6.51 7.21 -12.90
CA HIS A 257 5.93 7.48 -14.21
C HIS A 257 6.95 7.85 -15.30
N GLN A 258 8.13 8.34 -14.90
CA GLN A 258 9.21 8.70 -15.83
C GLN A 258 10.16 7.54 -16.15
N LEU A 259 9.98 6.37 -15.52
CA LEU A 259 10.80 5.19 -15.80
C LEU A 259 10.65 4.73 -17.26
N THR A 260 11.75 4.25 -17.84
CA THR A 260 11.80 3.74 -19.22
C THR A 260 12.55 2.41 -19.31
N GLY A 261 12.24 1.59 -20.30
CA GLY A 261 12.90 0.31 -20.59
C GLY A 261 12.76 -0.69 -19.44
N ASP A 262 13.77 -1.51 -19.24
CA ASP A 262 13.79 -2.54 -18.17
C ASP A 262 14.13 -1.99 -16.78
N GLN A 263 14.06 -0.68 -16.60
CA GLN A 263 14.25 -0.08 -15.31
C GLN A 263 12.97 -0.23 -14.48
N GLY A 264 13.03 -1.10 -13.47
CA GLY A 264 12.11 -1.04 -12.34
C GLY A 264 12.45 0.15 -11.43
N GLY A 265 11.77 0.30 -10.30
CA GLY A 265 12.04 1.38 -9.33
C GLY A 265 13.43 1.36 -8.67
N ARG A 266 14.37 0.54 -9.18
CA ARG A 266 15.73 0.39 -8.62
C ARG A 266 16.52 1.70 -8.62
N SER A 267 16.40 2.51 -9.66
CA SER A 267 17.11 3.78 -9.81
C SER A 267 16.66 4.84 -8.80
N LEU A 268 15.48 4.68 -8.19
CA LEU A 268 15.00 5.62 -7.20
C LEU A 268 15.75 5.52 -5.87
N PHE A 269 16.42 4.38 -5.58
CA PHE A 269 17.24 4.23 -4.38
C PHE A 269 18.49 5.13 -4.35
N ASP A 270 18.92 5.61 -5.50
CA ASP A 270 20.03 6.56 -5.60
C ASP A 270 19.58 8.01 -5.33
N ARG A 271 18.26 8.27 -5.38
CA ARG A 271 17.65 9.59 -5.28
C ARG A 271 16.87 9.81 -3.98
N TYR A 272 16.35 8.76 -3.40
CA TYR A 272 15.47 8.81 -2.23
C TYR A 272 16.03 8.02 -1.06
N ALA A 273 15.81 8.55 0.15
CA ALA A 273 16.10 7.79 1.36
C ALA A 273 15.23 6.54 1.45
N ALA A 274 15.82 5.46 1.95
CA ALA A 274 15.11 4.19 2.12
C ALA A 274 15.16 3.72 3.58
N ALA A 275 14.03 3.20 4.06
CA ALA A 275 13.98 2.40 5.28
C ALA A 275 14.09 0.91 4.93
N TRP A 276 14.63 0.12 5.84
CA TRP A 276 14.96 -1.27 5.60
C TRP A 276 14.24 -2.18 6.60
N VAL A 277 13.76 -3.32 6.09
CA VAL A 277 13.23 -4.42 6.89
C VAL A 277 14.23 -5.56 6.80
N GLU A 278 14.93 -5.86 7.89
CA GLU A 278 15.84 -7.02 7.89
C GLU A 278 15.01 -8.32 7.82
N TRP A 279 15.38 -9.20 6.87
CA TRP A 279 14.62 -10.41 6.60
C TRP A 279 15.52 -11.61 6.32
N SER A 280 14.98 -12.82 6.43
CA SER A 280 15.71 -14.06 6.22
C SER A 280 15.92 -14.36 4.73
N GLU A 281 16.95 -15.20 4.43
CA GLU A 281 17.31 -15.60 3.06
C GLU A 281 16.20 -16.38 2.33
N SER A 282 15.26 -17.00 3.05
CA SER A 282 14.18 -17.77 2.45
C SER A 282 13.30 -16.96 1.48
N ALA A 283 13.26 -15.64 1.63
CA ALA A 283 12.45 -14.76 0.77
C ALA A 283 13.12 -14.38 -0.56
N MET A 284 14.41 -14.73 -0.77
CA MET A 284 15.18 -14.31 -1.96
C MET A 284 15.24 -15.34 -3.09
N LEU A 285 14.53 -16.44 -3.00
CA LEU A 285 14.54 -17.45 -4.05
C LEU A 285 13.75 -16.96 -5.27
N ASP A 286 14.49 -16.31 -6.19
CA ASP A 286 14.03 -16.14 -7.57
C ASP A 286 14.12 -17.51 -8.26
N LEU A 287 13.03 -17.95 -8.88
CA LEU A 287 12.98 -19.20 -9.62
C LEU A 287 13.14 -18.91 -11.11
N ASP A 288 14.36 -18.65 -11.55
CA ASP A 288 14.66 -18.26 -12.93
C ASP A 288 15.03 -19.43 -13.82
N THR A 289 15.45 -20.55 -13.23
CA THR A 289 15.95 -21.72 -13.98
C THR A 289 15.20 -22.99 -13.59
N PRO A 290 15.21 -24.04 -14.46
CA PRO A 290 14.68 -25.37 -14.11
C PRO A 290 15.37 -25.97 -12.89
N GLU A 291 16.65 -25.67 -12.67
CA GLU A 291 17.43 -26.11 -11.51
C GLU A 291 16.94 -25.47 -10.22
N ASP A 292 16.49 -24.22 -10.26
CA ASP A 292 15.91 -23.55 -9.09
C ASP A 292 14.57 -24.19 -8.71
N LEU A 293 13.77 -24.62 -9.70
CA LEU A 293 12.56 -25.39 -9.48
C LEU A 293 12.83 -26.74 -8.81
N GLN A 294 13.90 -27.43 -9.23
CA GLN A 294 14.27 -28.72 -8.62
C GLN A 294 14.74 -28.53 -7.18
N ARG A 295 15.60 -27.53 -6.91
CA ARG A 295 16.06 -27.20 -5.53
C ARG A 295 14.90 -26.87 -4.60
N LEU A 296 13.82 -26.28 -5.13
CA LEU A 296 12.65 -25.96 -4.32
C LEU A 296 11.84 -27.21 -3.97
N ARG A 297 11.66 -28.13 -4.94
CA ARG A 297 11.00 -29.42 -4.72
C ARG A 297 11.74 -30.29 -3.71
N ASP A 298 13.07 -30.22 -3.70
CA ASP A 298 13.93 -30.98 -2.77
C ASP A 298 13.86 -30.41 -1.32
N ARG A 299 13.25 -29.25 -1.12
CA ARG A 299 13.05 -28.59 0.19
C ARG A 299 11.62 -28.74 0.73
N GLU A 300 10.73 -29.33 -0.03
CA GLU A 300 9.35 -29.70 0.37
C GLU A 300 9.31 -31.08 1.02
#